data_2f67ccdc70f0f3e5fa5b3e523f1c9e25
#
_entry.id   2f67ccdc70f0f3e5fa5b3e523f1c9e25
#
_cell.length_a   1.000
_cell.length_b   1.000
_cell.length_c   1.000
_cell.angle_alpha   90.00
_cell.angle_beta   90.00
_cell.angle_gamma   90.00
#
_symmetry.space_group_name_H-M   'P 1'
#
loop_
_entity.id
_entity.type
_entity.pdbx_description
1 polymer ?
#
loop_
_entity_poly.entity_id
_entity_poly.type
_entity_poly.pdbx_seq_one_letter_code
_entity_poly.pdbx_strand_id
1 'polypeptide(L)'
;MAELEAAVRKMMDAFDRKDFDAITAMATDDAQAVDEISRRWIRSGKELDEYFAEVGPAIEEISSELSDLHERNWGDTGLVTCWLEQDYLFDGAQEHVSAPTTMVLRRIDGEWRIALIHSVPLSEAD
;
A
#
# COMPACT_ATOMS: atom_id res chain seq x y z
N MET A 1 8.51 -14.23 11.79
CA MET A 1 7.69 -15.07 11.02
C MET A 1 6.75 -14.25 10.24
N ALA A 2 5.47 -14.52 10.29
CA ALA A 2 4.53 -13.85 9.41
C ALA A 2 4.03 -12.51 9.95
N GLU A 3 4.70 -11.89 10.92
CA GLU A 3 4.23 -10.63 11.49
C GLU A 3 4.25 -9.48 10.48
N LEU A 4 5.31 -9.41 9.67
CA LEU A 4 5.41 -8.37 8.64
C LEU A 4 4.39 -8.62 7.54
N GLU A 5 4.25 -9.86 7.12
CA GLU A 5 3.25 -10.23 6.12
C GLU A 5 1.84 -9.90 6.63
N ALA A 6 1.56 -10.21 7.90
CA ALA A 6 0.24 -9.93 8.48
C ALA A 6 -0.07 -8.43 8.46
N ALA A 7 0.93 -7.59 8.78
CA ALA A 7 0.74 -6.14 8.76
C ALA A 7 0.46 -5.63 7.34
N VAL A 8 1.19 -6.15 6.37
CA VAL A 8 1.02 -5.75 4.97
C VAL A 8 -0.35 -6.19 4.44
N ARG A 9 -0.76 -7.42 4.74
CA ARG A 9 -2.07 -7.92 4.29
C ARG A 9 -3.21 -7.15 4.95
N LYS A 10 -3.04 -6.78 6.21
CA LYS A 10 -4.05 -5.98 6.90
C LYS A 10 -4.23 -4.62 6.25
N MET A 11 -3.13 -4.00 5.83
CA MET A 11 -3.18 -2.72 5.15
C MET A 11 -3.86 -2.85 3.78
N MET A 12 -3.53 -3.88 3.01
CA MET A 12 -4.17 -4.11 1.71
C MET A 12 -5.65 -4.41 1.86
N ASP A 13 -6.03 -5.17 2.89
CA ASP A 13 -7.42 -5.45 3.16
C ASP A 13 -8.19 -4.17 3.48
N ALA A 14 -7.58 -3.28 4.26
CA ALA A 14 -8.19 -1.98 4.55
C ALA A 14 -8.37 -1.16 3.27
N PHE A 15 -7.39 -1.20 2.37
CA PHE A 15 -7.49 -0.49 1.10
C PHE A 15 -8.63 -1.05 0.25
N ASP A 16 -8.74 -2.38 0.17
CA ASP A 16 -9.81 -3.02 -0.60
C ASP A 16 -11.20 -2.63 -0.07
N ARG A 17 -11.30 -2.39 1.23
CA ARG A 17 -12.57 -1.95 1.86
C ARG A 17 -12.72 -0.44 1.85
N LYS A 18 -11.76 0.29 1.30
CA LYS A 18 -11.74 1.76 1.30
C LYS A 18 -11.76 2.34 2.72
N ASP A 19 -11.14 1.62 3.66
CA ASP A 19 -11.02 2.09 5.03
C ASP A 19 -9.72 2.90 5.15
N PHE A 20 -9.73 4.10 4.61
CA PHE A 20 -8.54 4.93 4.52
C PHE A 20 -8.06 5.42 5.88
N ASP A 21 -8.99 5.61 6.82
CA ASP A 21 -8.60 5.98 8.18
C ASP A 21 -7.76 4.88 8.84
N ALA A 22 -8.12 3.62 8.58
CA ALA A 22 -7.33 2.50 9.09
C ALA A 22 -5.92 2.49 8.49
N ILE A 23 -5.80 2.79 7.22
CA ILE A 23 -4.48 2.86 6.56
C ILE A 23 -3.63 3.95 7.19
N THR A 24 -4.20 5.13 7.38
CA THR A 24 -3.48 6.24 8.01
C THR A 24 -3.02 5.86 9.42
N ALA A 25 -3.87 5.15 10.17
CA ALA A 25 -3.53 4.70 11.52
C ALA A 25 -2.41 3.66 11.53
N MET A 26 -2.25 2.92 10.44
CA MET A 26 -1.19 1.91 10.33
C MET A 26 0.12 2.48 9.80
N ALA A 27 0.17 3.75 9.42
CA ALA A 27 1.36 4.38 8.87
C ALA A 27 2.13 5.13 9.94
N THR A 28 3.44 5.30 9.72
CA THR A 28 4.22 6.18 10.59
C THR A 28 3.90 7.63 10.25
N ASP A 29 4.21 8.55 11.18
CA ASP A 29 3.91 9.97 10.98
C ASP A 29 4.67 10.56 9.78
N ASP A 30 5.82 9.99 9.48
CA ASP A 30 6.68 10.45 8.37
C ASP A 30 6.66 9.49 7.18
N ALA A 31 5.60 8.71 7.05
CA ALA A 31 5.50 7.73 5.96
C ALA A 31 5.53 8.39 4.59
N GLN A 32 6.11 7.68 3.65
CA GLN A 32 6.13 8.11 2.26
C GLN A 32 5.56 7.01 1.38
N ALA A 33 4.97 7.42 0.27
CA ALA A 33 4.37 6.46 -0.64
C ALA A 33 4.42 6.96 -2.07
N VAL A 34 4.59 6.03 -2.99
CA VAL A 34 4.19 6.18 -4.38
C VAL A 34 3.53 4.86 -4.74
N ASP A 35 2.27 4.91 -5.11
CA ASP A 35 1.54 3.69 -5.41
C ASP A 35 1.10 3.63 -6.86
N GLU A 36 0.47 2.53 -7.22
CA GLU A 36 0.06 2.22 -8.59
C GLU A 36 -0.97 3.19 -9.14
N ILE A 37 -1.63 3.94 -8.27
CA ILE A 37 -2.65 4.90 -8.66
C ILE A 37 -2.10 6.32 -8.67
N SER A 38 -1.42 6.72 -7.60
CA SER A 38 -0.90 8.08 -7.45
C SER A 38 0.18 8.41 -8.47
N ARG A 39 1.10 7.48 -8.69
CA ARG A 39 2.26 7.64 -9.59
C ARG A 39 3.06 8.91 -9.29
N ARG A 40 2.98 9.39 -8.07
CA ARG A 40 3.73 10.53 -7.57
C ARG A 40 4.03 10.30 -6.11
N TRP A 41 5.04 11.00 -5.61
CA TRP A 41 5.37 10.86 -4.20
C TRP A 41 4.33 11.55 -3.31
N ILE A 42 3.97 10.84 -2.24
CA ILE A 42 3.12 11.33 -1.16
C ILE A 42 4.02 11.28 0.07
N ARG A 43 4.33 12.42 0.66
CA ARG A 43 5.39 12.51 1.67
C ARG A 43 4.96 13.02 3.03
N SER A 44 3.68 13.14 3.28
CA SER A 44 3.18 13.58 4.59
C SER A 44 1.80 13.01 4.83
N GLY A 45 1.40 12.98 6.11
CA GLY A 45 0.06 12.56 6.45
C GLY A 45 -1.01 13.43 5.81
N LYS A 46 -0.72 14.73 5.69
CA LYS A 46 -1.64 15.65 5.03
C LYS A 46 -1.79 15.31 3.55
N GLU A 47 -0.69 15.05 2.86
CA GLU A 47 -0.75 14.66 1.45
C GLU A 47 -1.48 13.33 1.27
N LEU A 48 -1.30 12.40 2.21
CA LEU A 48 -2.00 11.13 2.16
C LEU A 48 -3.50 11.30 2.32
N ASP A 49 -3.92 12.13 3.28
CA ASP A 49 -5.33 12.42 3.49
C ASP A 49 -5.94 13.10 2.26
N GLU A 50 -5.22 14.04 1.66
CA GLU A 50 -5.67 14.71 0.44
C GLU A 50 -5.80 13.73 -0.73
N TYR A 51 -4.85 12.81 -0.84
CA TYR A 51 -4.88 11.78 -1.87
C TYR A 51 -6.10 10.88 -1.71
N PHE A 52 -6.37 10.41 -0.49
CA PHE A 52 -7.53 9.56 -0.25
C PHE A 52 -8.84 10.31 -0.47
N ALA A 53 -8.88 11.59 -0.14
CA ALA A 53 -10.07 12.41 -0.39
C ALA A 53 -10.34 12.56 -1.90
N GLU A 54 -9.28 12.62 -2.70
CA GLU A 54 -9.39 12.74 -4.14
C GLU A 54 -9.75 11.41 -4.80
N VAL A 55 -9.06 10.34 -4.41
CA VAL A 55 -9.20 9.03 -5.05
C VAL A 55 -10.42 8.27 -4.56
N GLY A 56 -10.74 8.42 -3.27
CA GLY A 56 -11.81 7.64 -2.65
C GLY A 56 -13.12 7.64 -3.41
N PRO A 57 -13.66 8.80 -3.81
CA PRO A 57 -14.92 8.81 -4.55
C PRO A 57 -14.83 8.20 -5.94
N ALA A 58 -13.65 8.16 -6.52
CA ALA A 58 -13.45 7.68 -7.89
C ALA A 58 -13.17 6.18 -7.97
N ILE A 59 -12.70 5.57 -6.89
CA ILE A 59 -12.26 4.18 -6.93
C ILE A 59 -13.28 3.28 -6.25
N GLU A 60 -13.60 2.14 -6.89
CA GLU A 60 -14.59 1.20 -6.36
C GLU A 60 -14.21 -0.22 -6.73
N GLU A 61 -14.82 -1.18 -6.02
CA GLU A 61 -14.67 -2.61 -6.28
C GLU A 61 -13.21 -3.05 -6.35
N ILE A 62 -12.45 -2.66 -5.33
CA ILE A 62 -11.02 -2.95 -5.27
C ILE A 62 -10.81 -4.38 -4.81
N SER A 63 -9.98 -5.11 -5.53
CA SER A 63 -9.58 -6.46 -5.16
C SER A 63 -8.07 -6.57 -5.34
N SER A 64 -7.35 -6.84 -4.27
CA SER A 64 -5.90 -6.91 -4.28
C SER A 64 -5.42 -8.31 -3.92
N GLU A 65 -4.39 -8.76 -4.61
CA GLU A 65 -3.75 -10.03 -4.31
C GLU A 65 -2.24 -9.81 -4.25
N LEU A 66 -1.63 -10.30 -3.17
CA LEU A 66 -0.19 -10.23 -2.99
C LEU A 66 0.41 -11.62 -3.18
N SER A 67 1.49 -11.68 -3.92
CA SER A 67 2.19 -12.95 -4.15
C SER A 67 3.69 -12.73 -4.07
N ASP A 68 4.42 -13.85 -4.01
CA ASP A 68 5.89 -13.85 -3.98
C ASP A 68 6.42 -12.94 -2.87
N LEU A 69 5.88 -13.10 -1.65
CA LEU A 69 6.29 -12.26 -0.52
C LEU A 69 7.63 -12.72 0.05
N HIS A 70 8.52 -11.76 0.23
CA HIS A 70 9.80 -11.99 0.89
C HIS A 70 9.96 -10.98 2.00
N GLU A 71 10.29 -11.45 3.20
CA GLU A 71 10.45 -10.60 4.38
C GLU A 71 11.90 -10.54 4.80
N ARG A 72 12.29 -9.38 5.32
CA ARG A 72 13.55 -9.20 6.03
C ARG A 72 13.26 -8.42 7.30
N ASN A 73 13.83 -8.86 8.40
CA ASN A 73 13.62 -8.23 9.69
C ASN A 73 14.98 -7.82 10.26
N TRP A 74 15.14 -6.53 10.53
CA TRP A 74 16.38 -5.98 11.07
C TRP A 74 16.10 -5.30 12.42
N GLY A 75 15.53 -6.05 13.36
CA GLY A 75 15.17 -5.50 14.66
C GLY A 75 13.85 -4.75 14.59
N ASP A 76 13.90 -3.43 14.71
CA ASP A 76 12.69 -2.61 14.65
C ASP A 76 12.39 -2.07 13.26
N THR A 77 13.11 -2.56 12.25
CA THR A 77 12.86 -2.21 10.86
C THR A 77 12.63 -3.49 10.07
N GLY A 78 11.59 -3.49 9.26
CA GLY A 78 11.25 -4.63 8.43
C GLY A 78 11.11 -4.23 6.97
N LEU A 79 11.31 -5.20 6.11
CA LEU A 79 11.17 -5.03 4.67
C LEU A 79 10.30 -6.15 4.14
N VAL A 80 9.32 -5.79 3.30
CA VAL A 80 8.54 -6.78 2.56
C VAL A 80 8.58 -6.39 1.10
N THR A 81 8.95 -7.35 0.25
CA THR A 81 8.85 -7.18 -1.20
C THR A 81 7.88 -8.22 -1.72
N CYS A 82 7.11 -7.86 -2.74
CA CYS A 82 6.09 -8.75 -3.27
C CYS A 82 5.62 -8.28 -4.64
N TRP A 83 4.74 -9.07 -5.24
CA TRP A 83 3.97 -8.65 -6.41
C TRP A 83 2.57 -8.31 -5.98
N LEU A 84 2.08 -7.17 -6.47
CA LEU A 84 0.69 -6.74 -6.27
C LEU A 84 -0.05 -6.91 -7.58
N GLU A 85 -1.14 -7.67 -7.54
CA GLU A 85 -2.12 -7.72 -8.62
C GLU A 85 -3.39 -7.06 -8.08
N GLN A 86 -3.89 -6.07 -8.78
CA GLN A 86 -5.02 -5.30 -8.27
C GLN A 86 -6.00 -4.98 -9.39
N ASP A 87 -7.26 -5.21 -9.10
CA ASP A 87 -8.36 -4.86 -10.00
C ASP A 87 -9.24 -3.84 -9.31
N TYR A 88 -9.71 -2.84 -10.03
CA TYR A 88 -10.62 -1.83 -9.48
C TYR A 88 -11.34 -1.11 -10.60
N LEU A 89 -12.39 -0.38 -10.22
CA LEU A 89 -13.03 0.58 -11.12
C LEU A 89 -12.53 1.96 -10.74
N PHE A 90 -12.16 2.75 -11.74
CA PHE A 90 -11.75 4.13 -11.54
C PHE A 90 -12.58 5.01 -12.45
N ASP A 91 -13.42 5.86 -11.86
CA ASP A 91 -14.41 6.66 -12.58
C ASP A 91 -15.25 5.78 -13.50
N GLY A 92 -15.56 4.57 -13.04
CA GLY A 92 -16.37 3.61 -13.77
C GLY A 92 -15.63 2.77 -14.81
N ALA A 93 -14.33 3.03 -15.01
CA ALA A 93 -13.53 2.27 -15.97
C ALA A 93 -12.81 1.12 -15.25
N GLN A 94 -12.83 -0.06 -15.84
CA GLN A 94 -12.14 -1.23 -15.29
C GLN A 94 -10.64 -1.08 -15.47
N GLU A 95 -9.90 -1.23 -14.37
CA GLU A 95 -8.44 -1.13 -14.38
C GLU A 95 -7.83 -2.39 -13.77
N HIS A 96 -6.69 -2.78 -14.29
CA HIS A 96 -5.89 -3.87 -13.72
C HIS A 96 -4.44 -3.42 -13.62
N VAL A 97 -3.82 -3.71 -12.49
CA VAL A 97 -2.43 -3.33 -12.23
C VAL A 97 -1.64 -4.56 -11.82
N SER A 98 -0.44 -4.65 -12.35
CA SER A 98 0.56 -5.63 -11.90
C SER A 98 1.80 -4.84 -11.53
N ALA A 99 2.22 -4.91 -10.28
CA ALA A 99 3.29 -4.05 -9.78
C ALA A 99 4.21 -4.76 -8.80
N PRO A 100 5.53 -4.71 -9.04
CA PRO A 100 6.46 -5.09 -8.00
C PRO A 100 6.38 -4.05 -6.90
N THR A 101 6.30 -4.50 -5.67
CA THR A 101 5.97 -3.63 -4.53
C THR A 101 6.97 -3.81 -3.42
N THR A 102 7.39 -2.70 -2.84
CA THR A 102 8.31 -2.67 -1.70
C THR A 102 7.65 -1.93 -0.56
N MET A 103 7.70 -2.51 0.63
CA MET A 103 7.20 -1.85 1.83
C MET A 103 8.26 -1.91 2.90
N VAL A 104 8.50 -0.76 3.54
CA VAL A 104 9.36 -0.68 4.71
C VAL A 104 8.47 -0.44 5.91
N LEU A 105 8.69 -1.22 6.96
CA LEU A 105 7.91 -1.12 8.19
C LEU A 105 8.84 -0.82 9.35
N ARG A 106 8.30 -0.11 10.35
CA ARG A 106 9.02 0.14 11.59
C ARG A 106 8.18 -0.33 12.75
N ARG A 107 8.84 -0.92 13.75
CA ARG A 107 8.12 -1.33 14.96
C ARG A 107 8.16 -0.18 15.94
N ILE A 108 6.99 0.32 16.28
CA ILE A 108 6.81 1.45 17.20
C ILE A 108 5.83 1.00 18.27
N ASP A 109 6.25 1.06 19.53
CA ASP A 109 5.42 0.63 20.66
C ASP A 109 4.88 -0.79 20.48
N GLY A 110 5.74 -1.67 19.95
CA GLY A 110 5.40 -3.08 19.77
C GLY A 110 4.58 -3.39 18.54
N GLU A 111 4.23 -2.40 17.74
CA GLU A 111 3.42 -2.61 16.55
C GLU A 111 4.18 -2.25 15.28
N TRP A 112 4.02 -3.07 14.26
CA TRP A 112 4.59 -2.78 12.95
C TRP A 112 3.75 -1.76 12.23
N ARG A 113 4.39 -0.65 11.80
CA ARG A 113 3.73 0.42 11.06
C ARG A 113 4.42 0.62 9.72
N ILE A 114 3.65 1.00 8.73
CA ILE A 114 4.16 1.20 7.37
C ILE A 114 4.89 2.54 7.30
N ALA A 115 6.16 2.51 6.91
CA ALA A 115 6.97 3.72 6.75
C ALA A 115 7.16 4.10 5.29
N LEU A 116 7.10 3.12 4.39
CA LEU A 116 7.23 3.38 2.96
C LEU A 116 6.44 2.35 2.19
N ILE A 117 5.72 2.82 1.18
CA ILE A 117 5.16 1.94 0.15
C ILE A 117 5.70 2.43 -1.18
N HIS A 118 6.31 1.54 -1.93
CA HIS A 118 6.78 1.84 -3.26
C HIS A 118 6.21 0.78 -4.20
N SER A 119 5.21 1.17 -4.99
CA SER A 119 4.49 0.24 -5.85
C SER A 119 4.23 0.95 -7.17
N VAL A 120 5.02 0.64 -8.17
CA VAL A 120 4.93 1.28 -9.48
C VAL A 120 4.55 0.24 -10.52
N PRO A 121 3.42 0.42 -11.19
CA PRO A 121 2.97 -0.57 -12.16
C PRO A 121 3.93 -0.66 -13.34
N LEU A 122 4.14 -1.88 -13.79
CA LEU A 122 4.90 -2.09 -15.01
C LEU A 122 3.99 -1.78 -16.19
N SER A 123 4.56 -1.17 -17.20
CA SER A 123 3.79 -0.97 -18.43
C SER A 123 3.56 -2.32 -19.07
N GLU A 124 2.42 -2.48 -19.73
CA GLU A 124 2.14 -3.71 -20.43
C GLU A 124 3.14 -3.89 -21.56
N ALA A 125 3.65 -5.11 -21.67
CA ALA A 125 4.58 -5.43 -22.74
C ALA A 125 3.81 -5.46 -24.06
N ASP A 126 4.41 -4.86 -25.05
CA ASP A 126 3.82 -4.87 -26.39
C ASP A 126 4.22 -6.12 -27.15
#